data_d786328398bd9ba449330d4576c33b89
#
_entry.id   d786328398bd9ba449330d4576c33b89
#
_cell.length_a   1.000
_cell.length_b   1.000
_cell.length_c   1.000
_cell.angle_alpha   90.00
_cell.angle_beta   90.00
_cell.angle_gamma   90.00
#
_symmetry.space_group_name_H-M   'P 1'
#
loop_
_entity.id
_entity.type
_entity.pdbx_description
1 polymer ?
#
loop_
_entity_poly.entity_id
_entity_poly.type
_entity_poly.pdbx_seq_one_letter_code
_entity_poly.pdbx_strand_id
1 'polypeptide(L)'
;MSRQRMDADTAETLAGVVRALRRAAELVWAAVDAEGAWSPRQVLGLGIDLAADEARNLIPDAIPVDGPVPVGDEPAGLLLSAAQLLRRVTIPGAGTRLYALSTQVADLVWEANTGVGG
;
A
#
# COMPACT_ATOMS: atom_id res chain seq x y z
N MET A 1 19.65 24.65 7.10
CA MET A 1 18.76 24.69 6.46
C MET A 1 17.86 23.71 6.56
N SER A 2 16.82 23.92 6.56
CA SER A 2 15.96 23.03 6.73
C SER A 2 15.72 22.26 5.65
N ARG A 3 15.43 21.12 5.79
CA ARG A 3 15.15 20.31 4.84
C ARG A 3 13.84 20.00 4.92
N GLN A 4 13.26 19.45 4.00
CA GLN A 4 12.03 18.95 4.09
C GLN A 4 12.05 17.84 4.98
N ARG A 5 11.48 17.96 6.17
CA ARG A 5 11.39 16.91 7.04
C ARG A 5 10.02 16.48 7.03
N MET A 6 9.73 15.20 6.93
CA MET A 6 8.40 14.63 7.05
C MET A 6 7.95 14.76 8.48
N ASP A 7 6.78 15.33 8.73
CA ASP A 7 6.32 15.45 10.10
C ASP A 7 5.82 14.10 10.60
N ALA A 8 5.66 13.98 11.91
CA ALA A 8 5.34 12.70 12.53
C ALA A 8 4.00 12.15 12.08
N ASP A 9 3.00 13.01 11.88
CA ASP A 9 1.70 12.56 11.45
C ASP A 9 1.74 12.00 10.03
N THR A 10 2.47 12.66 9.14
CA THR A 10 2.61 12.19 7.76
C THR A 10 3.35 10.87 7.74
N ALA A 11 4.42 10.76 8.52
CA ALA A 11 5.20 9.52 8.57
C ALA A 11 4.36 8.37 9.09
N GLU A 12 3.56 8.62 10.13
CA GLU A 12 2.72 7.57 10.68
C GLU A 12 1.62 7.16 9.70
N THR A 13 1.04 8.13 9.00
CA THR A 13 0.03 7.82 7.99
C THR A 13 0.62 6.96 6.88
N LEU A 14 1.80 7.31 6.39
CA LEU A 14 2.45 6.51 5.36
C LEU A 14 2.85 5.15 5.88
N ALA A 15 3.30 5.06 7.13
CA ALA A 15 3.60 3.76 7.73
C ALA A 15 2.36 2.89 7.76
N GLY A 16 1.21 3.50 8.06
CA GLY A 16 -0.07 2.79 8.01
C GLY A 16 -0.39 2.27 6.62
N VAL A 17 -0.08 3.06 5.59
CA VAL A 17 -0.26 2.63 4.20
C VAL A 17 0.61 1.40 3.92
N VAL A 18 1.88 1.44 4.33
CA VAL A 18 2.79 0.32 4.13
C VAL A 18 2.26 -0.93 4.82
N ARG A 19 1.84 -0.79 6.07
CA ARG A 19 1.32 -1.95 6.83
C ARG A 19 0.07 -2.54 6.19
N ALA A 20 -0.84 -1.68 5.73
CA ALA A 20 -2.05 -2.15 5.07
C ALA A 20 -1.73 -2.88 3.77
N LEU A 21 -0.82 -2.32 2.97
CA LEU A 21 -0.44 -2.94 1.71
C LEU A 21 0.26 -4.27 1.95
N ARG A 22 1.16 -4.34 2.92
CA ARG A 22 1.85 -5.59 3.21
C ARG A 22 0.90 -6.67 3.69
N ARG A 23 -0.09 -6.29 4.52
CA ARG A 23 -1.07 -7.26 4.97
C ARG A 23 -1.92 -7.76 3.81
N ALA A 24 -2.33 -6.84 2.91
CA ALA A 24 -3.09 -7.23 1.73
C ALA A 24 -2.28 -8.19 0.86
N ALA A 25 -0.99 -7.92 0.68
CA ALA A 25 -0.13 -8.81 -0.09
C ALA A 25 -0.04 -10.20 0.53
N GLU A 26 0.11 -10.28 1.86
CA GLU A 26 0.15 -11.56 2.54
C GLU A 26 -1.10 -12.38 2.27
N LEU A 27 -2.25 -11.74 2.32
CA LEU A 27 -3.51 -12.45 2.08
C LEU A 27 -3.62 -12.92 0.63
N VAL A 28 -3.19 -12.09 -0.31
CA VAL A 28 -3.24 -12.45 -1.72
C VAL A 28 -2.29 -13.61 -2.00
N TRP A 29 -1.05 -13.54 -1.50
CA TRP A 29 -0.07 -14.58 -1.74
C TRP A 29 -0.47 -15.90 -1.08
N ALA A 30 -1.12 -15.85 0.08
CA ALA A 30 -1.62 -17.07 0.71
C ALA A 30 -2.67 -17.73 -0.17
N ALA A 31 -3.52 -16.94 -0.80
CA ALA A 31 -4.53 -17.49 -1.70
C ALA A 31 -3.90 -18.05 -2.98
N VAL A 32 -2.83 -17.41 -3.48
CA VAL A 32 -2.12 -17.91 -4.64
C VAL A 32 -1.52 -19.28 -4.36
N ASP A 33 -0.91 -19.43 -3.19
CA ASP A 33 -0.31 -20.71 -2.83
C ASP A 33 -1.35 -21.83 -2.84
N ALA A 34 -2.56 -21.54 -2.42
CA ALA A 34 -3.61 -22.53 -2.41
C ALA A 34 -4.11 -22.86 -3.81
N GLU A 35 -3.98 -21.93 -4.75
CA GLU A 35 -4.49 -22.14 -6.10
C GLU A 35 -3.46 -22.74 -7.04
N GLY A 36 -2.20 -22.66 -6.69
CA GLY A 36 -1.14 -23.20 -7.53
C GLY A 36 -0.64 -22.20 -8.55
N ALA A 37 -0.52 -22.63 -9.80
CA ALA A 37 0.21 -21.87 -10.80
C ALA A 37 -0.48 -20.56 -11.20
N TRP A 38 -0.03 -19.94 -12.22
CA TRP A 38 -0.42 -18.63 -12.68
C TRP A 38 -1.90 -18.28 -12.45
N SER A 39 -2.16 -17.18 -11.80
CA SER A 39 -3.50 -16.68 -11.60
C SER A 39 -3.48 -15.17 -11.59
N PRO A 40 -4.65 -14.51 -11.82
CA PRO A 40 -4.71 -13.06 -11.72
C PRO A 40 -4.29 -12.55 -10.35
N ARG A 41 -4.42 -13.37 -9.32
CA ARG A 41 -4.00 -12.98 -7.98
C ARG A 41 -2.50 -12.79 -7.87
N GLN A 42 -1.71 -13.50 -8.65
CA GLN A 42 -0.27 -13.29 -8.65
C GLN A 42 0.07 -11.90 -9.15
N VAL A 43 -0.61 -11.45 -10.20
CA VAL A 43 -0.40 -10.11 -10.72
C VAL A 43 -0.80 -9.07 -9.69
N LEU A 44 -1.92 -9.29 -9.04
CA LEU A 44 -2.38 -8.39 -7.98
C LEU A 44 -1.36 -8.36 -6.83
N GLY A 45 -0.88 -9.50 -6.40
CA GLY A 45 0.11 -9.59 -5.33
C GLY A 45 1.38 -8.83 -5.65
N LEU A 46 1.88 -8.99 -6.87
CA LEU A 46 3.07 -8.27 -7.31
C LEU A 46 2.83 -6.77 -7.31
N GLY A 47 1.66 -6.34 -7.78
CA GLY A 47 1.32 -4.92 -7.79
C GLY A 47 1.25 -4.34 -6.38
N ILE A 48 0.69 -5.10 -5.44
CA ILE A 48 0.62 -4.65 -4.05
C ILE A 48 2.02 -4.55 -3.46
N ASP A 49 2.88 -5.52 -3.72
CA ASP A 49 4.26 -5.47 -3.21
C ASP A 49 4.99 -4.25 -3.75
N LEU A 50 4.82 -3.94 -5.03
CA LEU A 50 5.47 -2.77 -5.61
C LEU A 50 4.94 -1.49 -4.98
N ALA A 51 3.63 -1.41 -4.75
CA ALA A 51 3.05 -0.24 -4.10
C ALA A 51 3.56 -0.08 -2.67
N ALA A 52 3.72 -1.19 -1.95
CA ALA A 52 4.25 -1.14 -0.59
C ALA A 52 5.68 -0.62 -0.59
N ASP A 53 6.50 -1.07 -1.55
CA ASP A 53 7.87 -0.59 -1.66
C ASP A 53 7.91 0.90 -1.99
N GLU A 54 7.05 1.35 -2.88
CA GLU A 54 6.99 2.77 -3.22
C GLU A 54 6.58 3.60 -2.01
N ALA A 55 5.61 3.13 -1.25
CA ALA A 55 5.18 3.83 -0.04
C ALA A 55 6.32 3.88 0.97
N ARG A 56 7.03 2.76 1.15
CA ARG A 56 8.14 2.72 2.08
C ARG A 56 9.23 3.70 1.68
N ASN A 57 9.45 3.83 0.36
CA ASN A 57 10.50 4.72 -0.13
C ASN A 57 10.18 6.20 0.07
N LEU A 58 8.93 6.54 0.32
CA LEU A 58 8.56 7.90 0.64
C LEU A 58 8.88 8.26 2.09
N ILE A 59 9.15 7.27 2.93
CA ILE A 59 9.42 7.48 4.36
C ILE A 59 10.92 7.43 4.57
N PRO A 60 11.49 8.38 5.33
CA PRO A 60 12.93 8.31 5.63
C PRO A 60 13.31 6.98 6.28
N ASP A 61 14.48 6.47 5.91
CA ASP A 61 14.93 5.17 6.41
C ASP A 61 15.00 5.09 7.93
N ALA A 62 15.27 6.20 8.57
CA ALA A 62 15.40 6.20 10.02
C ALA A 62 14.07 6.04 10.74
N ILE A 63 12.95 6.19 10.02
CA ILE A 63 11.65 6.10 10.64
C ILE A 63 11.12 4.68 10.46
N PRO A 64 10.83 3.96 11.56
CA PRO A 64 10.32 2.61 11.45
C PRO A 64 8.89 2.61 10.93
N VAL A 65 8.54 1.58 10.19
CA VAL A 65 7.18 1.42 9.69
C VAL A 65 6.43 0.32 10.42
N ASP A 66 7.11 -0.38 11.32
CA ASP A 66 6.47 -1.46 12.07
C ASP A 66 5.45 -0.91 13.04
N GLY A 67 4.43 -1.66 13.28
CA GLY A 67 3.38 -1.26 14.19
C GLY A 67 2.17 -2.14 14.03
N PRO A 68 1.04 -1.74 14.62
CA PRO A 68 -0.17 -2.55 14.54
C PRO A 68 -0.59 -2.75 13.10
N VAL A 69 -0.97 -3.96 12.77
CA VAL A 69 -1.46 -4.28 11.44
C VAL A 69 -2.94 -3.95 11.41
N PRO A 70 -3.44 -3.31 10.35
CA PRO A 70 -4.87 -3.02 10.27
C PRO A 70 -5.69 -4.30 10.36
N VAL A 71 -6.83 -4.19 11.01
CA VAL A 71 -7.72 -5.32 11.14
C VAL A 71 -8.44 -5.51 9.82
N GLY A 72 -8.43 -6.71 9.30
CA GLY A 72 -9.11 -6.99 8.05
C GLY A 72 -8.63 -8.30 7.48
N ASP A 73 -9.55 -9.03 6.87
CA ASP A 73 -9.24 -10.31 6.26
C ASP A 73 -9.35 -10.28 4.76
N GLU A 74 -9.72 -9.15 4.18
CA GLU A 74 -9.90 -9.08 2.74
C GLU A 74 -8.97 -8.07 2.12
N PRO A 75 -8.24 -8.47 1.07
CA PRO A 75 -7.31 -7.54 0.42
C PRO A 75 -7.98 -6.27 -0.08
N ALA A 76 -9.19 -6.38 -0.63
CA ALA A 76 -9.88 -5.19 -1.15
C ALA A 76 -10.10 -4.13 -0.07
N GLY A 77 -10.51 -4.57 1.13
CA GLY A 77 -10.72 -3.64 2.23
C GLY A 77 -9.44 -2.98 2.68
N LEU A 78 -8.35 -3.75 2.75
CA LEU A 78 -7.06 -3.21 3.15
C LEU A 78 -6.51 -2.23 2.10
N LEU A 79 -6.70 -2.54 0.82
CA LEU A 79 -6.28 -1.65 -0.25
C LEU A 79 -7.08 -0.35 -0.21
N LEU A 80 -8.37 -0.43 0.07
CA LEU A 80 -9.19 0.75 0.19
C LEU A 80 -8.74 1.61 1.37
N SER A 81 -8.41 0.99 2.49
CA SER A 81 -7.88 1.71 3.64
C SER A 81 -6.59 2.44 3.29
N ALA A 82 -5.70 1.78 2.55
CA ALA A 82 -4.46 2.41 2.11
C ALA A 82 -4.75 3.60 1.22
N ALA A 83 -5.71 3.47 0.29
CA ALA A 83 -6.07 4.57 -0.59
C ALA A 83 -6.61 5.76 0.20
N GLN A 84 -7.43 5.49 1.20
CA GLN A 84 -7.99 6.54 2.03
C GLN A 84 -6.93 7.26 2.85
N LEU A 85 -5.96 6.51 3.37
CA LEU A 85 -4.86 7.12 4.09
C LEU A 85 -4.02 8.00 3.18
N LEU A 86 -3.77 7.55 1.95
CA LEU A 86 -2.98 8.34 1.02
C LEU A 86 -3.62 9.68 0.71
N ARG A 87 -4.93 9.77 0.75
CA ARG A 87 -5.61 11.04 0.50
C ARG A 87 -5.31 12.09 1.55
N ARG A 88 -4.86 11.67 2.72
CA ARG A 88 -4.55 12.60 3.79
C ARG A 88 -3.12 13.10 3.73
N VAL A 89 -2.30 12.53 2.86
CA VAL A 89 -0.88 12.83 2.87
C VAL A 89 -0.57 13.94 1.88
N THR A 90 0.21 14.90 2.33
CA THR A 90 0.74 15.94 1.48
C THR A 90 2.22 16.06 1.81
N ILE A 91 3.07 15.84 0.83
CA ILE A 91 4.51 15.92 1.03
C ILE A 91 5.07 16.96 0.07
N PRO A 92 5.57 18.08 0.59
CA PRO A 92 6.16 19.10 -0.28
C PRO A 92 7.29 18.49 -1.10
N GLY A 93 7.28 18.76 -2.39
CA GLY A 93 8.33 18.27 -3.27
C GLY A 93 8.18 16.85 -3.75
N ALA A 94 7.18 16.12 -3.27
CA ALA A 94 6.99 14.73 -3.67
C ALA A 94 5.65 14.52 -4.35
N GLY A 95 5.03 15.56 -4.88
CA GLY A 95 3.68 15.47 -5.42
C GLY A 95 3.53 14.43 -6.53
N THR A 96 4.49 14.37 -7.45
CA THR A 96 4.41 13.42 -8.57
C THR A 96 4.48 11.99 -8.08
N ARG A 97 5.41 11.69 -7.19
CA ARG A 97 5.55 10.34 -6.66
C ARG A 97 4.32 9.93 -5.86
N LEU A 98 3.82 10.85 -5.06
CA LEU A 98 2.65 10.57 -4.24
C LEU A 98 1.42 10.36 -5.11
N TYR A 99 1.27 11.17 -6.16
CA TYR A 99 0.17 11.01 -7.09
C TYR A 99 0.25 9.65 -7.80
N ALA A 100 1.45 9.27 -8.24
CA ALA A 100 1.63 8.00 -8.92
C ALA A 100 1.28 6.83 -7.99
N LEU A 101 1.70 6.92 -6.73
CA LEU A 101 1.36 5.89 -5.76
C LEU A 101 -0.14 5.83 -5.51
N SER A 102 -0.79 6.97 -5.38
CA SER A 102 -2.23 7.01 -5.16
C SER A 102 -2.98 6.40 -6.33
N THR A 103 -2.55 6.68 -7.56
CA THR A 103 -3.16 6.10 -8.74
C THR A 103 -2.94 4.59 -8.78
N GLN A 104 -1.75 4.15 -8.45
CA GLN A 104 -1.43 2.74 -8.42
C GLN A 104 -2.31 1.99 -7.42
N VAL A 105 -2.46 2.54 -6.21
CA VAL A 105 -3.28 1.90 -5.20
C VAL A 105 -4.75 1.90 -5.61
N ALA A 106 -5.23 2.98 -6.23
CA ALA A 106 -6.60 3.03 -6.71
C ALA A 106 -6.86 1.94 -7.76
N ASP A 107 -5.90 1.73 -8.66
CA ASP A 107 -6.01 0.66 -9.65
C ASP A 107 -6.07 -0.71 -8.98
N LEU A 108 -5.27 -0.91 -7.94
CA LEU A 108 -5.28 -2.17 -7.21
C LEU A 108 -6.61 -2.40 -6.49
N VAL A 109 -7.22 -1.35 -5.96
CA VAL A 109 -8.54 -1.46 -5.35
C VAL A 109 -9.54 -1.95 -6.40
N TRP A 110 -9.49 -1.35 -7.58
CA TRP A 110 -10.39 -1.72 -8.64
C TRP A 110 -10.18 -3.18 -9.07
N GLU A 111 -8.92 -3.58 -9.23
CA GLU A 111 -8.61 -4.95 -9.62
C GLU A 111 -9.10 -5.95 -8.57
N ALA A 112 -8.89 -5.63 -7.30
CA ALA A 112 -9.30 -6.53 -6.24
C ALA A 112 -10.82 -6.71 -6.20
N ASN A 113 -11.55 -5.66 -6.56
CA ASN A 113 -12.99 -5.74 -6.51
C ASN A 113 -13.63 -6.34 -7.75
N THR A 114 -12.96 -6.27 -8.89
CA THR A 114 -13.60 -6.67 -10.14
C THR A 114 -12.95 -7.84 -10.82
N GLY A 115 -11.62 -7.88 -10.84
CA GLY A 115 -10.94 -8.87 -11.63
C GLY A 115 -10.61 -10.13 -10.87
N VAL A 116 -10.27 -9.99 -9.63
CA VAL A 116 -9.73 -11.10 -8.87
C VAL A 116 -10.76 -11.68 -7.95
N GLY A 117 -11.65 -10.86 -7.48
CA GLY A 117 -12.65 -11.31 -6.57
C GLY A 117 -13.72 -12.16 -7.19
N GLY A 118 -13.75 -12.18 -8.50
CA GLY A 118 -14.82 -12.86 -9.23
C GLY A 118 -14.88 -14.32 -9.01
#